data_9035b05060bd0502008800c032225a6d
#
_entry.id   9035b05060bd0502008800c032225a6d
#
_cell.length_a   1.000
_cell.length_b   1.000
_cell.length_c   1.000
_cell.angle_alpha   90.00
_cell.angle_beta   90.00
_cell.angle_gamma   90.00
#
_symmetry.space_group_name_H-M   'P 1'
#
loop_
_entity.id
_entity.type
_entity.pdbx_description
1 polymer ?
#
loop_
_entity_poly.entity_id
_entity_poly.type
_entity_poly.pdbx_seq_one_letter_code
_entity_poly.pdbx_strand_id
1 'polypeptide(L)'
;AAASPSSPKYSKIEIAFQKAYQVDPLSAFGCVIAINRPCTKAMADYIRDEKMFVEIIAAPSYEPSALEALKEKKNLRILALPGKWAIDYKRRDIKKVAGGILVQNADTIPVHKADLKVMTKKQPTDEEIETMLFARIVCKMCKSNAVVFAKKEGNVFVVTGLGVGQMSRVDSTIIAKRKGGDRVPGSVMASDAFFPFPDAVVEAAQAGVTAIIQPGGSIRDQEVIDKCDELGLAMVFSSVRNFRH
;
A
#
# COMPACT_ATOMS: atom_id res chain seq x y z
N ALA A 1 18.57 -9.07 18.24
CA ALA A 1 17.23 -8.52 18.45
C ALA A 1 17.16 -7.17 17.71
N ALA A 2 16.41 -7.13 16.61
CA ALA A 2 16.16 -5.87 15.90
C ALA A 2 15.43 -4.92 16.85
N ALA A 3 15.96 -3.70 17.04
CA ALA A 3 15.33 -2.71 17.90
C ALA A 3 13.93 -2.41 17.40
N SER A 4 12.94 -2.38 18.29
CA SER A 4 11.56 -2.02 17.99
C SER A 4 11.54 -0.67 17.24
N PRO A 5 10.80 -0.55 16.12
CA PRO A 5 10.73 0.69 15.33
C PRO A 5 10.11 1.89 16.07
N SER A 6 9.58 1.70 17.27
CA SER A 6 9.06 2.75 18.16
C SER A 6 10.13 3.42 19.02
N SER A 7 11.42 3.06 18.86
CA SER A 7 12.52 3.69 19.59
C SER A 7 12.69 5.16 19.19
N PRO A 8 12.89 6.08 20.14
CA PRO A 8 13.16 7.52 19.86
C PRO A 8 14.43 7.76 19.04
N LYS A 9 15.20 6.71 18.75
CA LYS A 9 16.44 6.74 17.97
C LYS A 9 16.21 7.01 16.47
N TYR A 10 15.01 6.75 15.93
CA TYR A 10 14.73 6.86 14.50
C TYR A 10 13.78 8.01 14.16
N SER A 11 14.06 8.71 13.06
CA SER A 11 13.15 9.71 12.49
C SER A 11 11.92 9.04 11.83
N LYS A 12 10.86 9.83 11.57
CA LYS A 12 9.62 9.30 10.94
C LYS A 12 9.88 8.61 9.60
N ILE A 13 10.84 9.12 8.79
CA ILE A 13 11.13 8.52 7.49
C ILE A 13 11.87 7.20 7.63
N GLU A 14 12.74 7.07 8.61
CA GLU A 14 13.46 5.81 8.90
C GLU A 14 12.51 4.72 9.38
N ILE A 15 11.57 5.08 10.26
CA ILE A 15 10.51 4.17 10.69
C ILE A 15 9.65 3.73 9.49
N ALA A 16 9.22 4.67 8.65
CA ALA A 16 8.43 4.36 7.46
C ALA A 16 9.17 3.43 6.50
N PHE A 17 10.46 3.65 6.29
CA PHE A 17 11.32 2.80 5.46
C PHE A 17 11.41 1.37 6.00
N GLN A 18 11.73 1.22 7.29
CA GLN A 18 11.81 -0.10 7.94
C GLN A 18 10.47 -0.84 7.89
N LYS A 19 9.37 -0.15 8.20
CA LYS A 19 8.01 -0.73 8.14
C LYS A 19 7.64 -1.16 6.73
N ALA A 20 7.98 -0.37 5.70
CA ALA A 20 7.73 -0.74 4.31
C ALA A 20 8.47 -2.03 3.90
N TYR A 21 9.73 -2.17 4.29
CA TYR A 21 10.50 -3.39 4.02
C TYR A 21 9.92 -4.62 4.76
N GLN A 22 9.54 -4.45 6.03
CA GLN A 22 9.03 -5.53 6.89
C GLN A 22 7.68 -6.12 6.45
N VAL A 23 6.98 -5.45 5.52
CA VAL A 23 5.70 -5.98 4.97
C VAL A 23 5.92 -7.32 4.27
N ASP A 24 6.95 -7.39 3.40
CA ASP A 24 7.26 -8.58 2.62
C ASP A 24 8.75 -8.59 2.22
N PRO A 25 9.66 -8.91 3.16
CA PRO A 25 11.10 -8.93 2.89
C PRO A 25 11.49 -9.92 1.80
N LEU A 26 10.75 -11.03 1.67
CA LEU A 26 11.01 -12.05 0.66
C LEU A 26 10.82 -11.50 -0.75
N SER A 27 9.72 -10.79 -1.01
CA SER A 27 9.43 -10.19 -2.32
C SER A 27 10.24 -8.91 -2.57
N ALA A 28 10.85 -8.32 -1.54
CA ALA A 28 11.71 -7.15 -1.66
C ALA A 28 13.13 -7.47 -2.15
N PHE A 29 13.47 -8.72 -2.42
CA PHE A 29 14.74 -9.10 -3.03
C PHE A 29 14.88 -8.47 -4.43
N GLY A 30 15.95 -7.71 -4.67
CA GLY A 30 16.15 -6.99 -5.93
C GLY A 30 15.24 -5.76 -6.08
N CYS A 31 14.83 -5.14 -4.98
CA CYS A 31 13.89 -4.04 -5.01
C CYS A 31 14.45 -2.74 -5.59
N VAL A 32 13.52 -1.90 -6.04
CA VAL A 32 13.74 -0.49 -6.36
C VAL A 32 13.14 0.35 -5.24
N ILE A 33 13.95 1.17 -4.60
CA ILE A 33 13.55 2.04 -3.49
C ILE A 33 13.40 3.47 -3.99
N ALA A 34 12.25 4.10 -3.73
CA ALA A 34 12.02 5.52 -3.96
C ALA A 34 11.63 6.20 -2.64
N ILE A 35 12.34 7.25 -2.29
CA ILE A 35 12.15 8.00 -1.05
C ILE A 35 11.84 9.46 -1.40
N ASN A 36 10.87 10.06 -0.72
CA ASN A 36 10.48 11.47 -0.93
C ASN A 36 11.12 12.44 0.08
N ARG A 37 12.13 12.00 0.79
CA ARG A 37 12.94 12.77 1.76
C ARG A 37 14.42 12.43 1.56
N PRO A 38 15.35 13.20 2.11
CA PRO A 38 16.77 12.85 2.10
C PRO A 38 17.01 11.45 2.65
N CYS A 39 17.85 10.66 1.98
CA CYS A 39 18.30 9.37 2.49
C CYS A 39 19.30 9.58 3.61
N THR A 40 19.01 9.06 4.79
CA THR A 40 19.83 9.22 6.00
C THR A 40 20.84 8.08 6.14
N LYS A 41 21.87 8.32 6.98
CA LYS A 41 22.84 7.29 7.35
C LYS A 41 22.18 6.07 7.97
N ALA A 42 21.17 6.27 8.83
CA ALA A 42 20.46 5.16 9.47
C ALA A 42 19.71 4.27 8.47
N MET A 43 19.18 4.84 7.37
CA MET A 43 18.56 4.06 6.28
C MET A 43 19.62 3.24 5.52
N ALA A 44 20.78 3.83 5.22
CA ALA A 44 21.89 3.13 4.57
C ALA A 44 22.42 1.97 5.44
N ASP A 45 22.56 2.20 6.73
CA ASP A 45 22.97 1.18 7.69
C ASP A 45 21.93 0.04 7.78
N TYR A 46 20.63 0.37 7.80
CA TYR A 46 19.58 -0.65 7.79
C TYR A 46 19.65 -1.54 6.53
N ILE A 47 19.88 -0.96 5.34
CA ILE A 47 20.07 -1.70 4.09
C ILE A 47 21.27 -2.66 4.19
N ARG A 48 22.37 -2.24 4.85
CA ARG A 48 23.56 -3.08 5.08
C ARG A 48 23.28 -4.18 6.09
N ASP A 49 22.72 -3.83 7.26
CA ASP A 49 22.56 -4.70 8.42
C ASP A 49 21.53 -5.81 8.15
N GLU A 50 20.44 -5.48 7.44
CA GLU A 50 19.44 -6.44 6.93
C GLU A 50 19.92 -7.20 5.67
N LYS A 51 21.15 -6.93 5.18
CA LYS A 51 21.71 -7.53 3.97
C LYS A 51 20.80 -7.42 2.74
N MET A 52 20.04 -6.33 2.66
CA MET A 52 19.09 -6.13 1.58
C MET A 52 19.79 -6.13 0.21
N PHE A 53 19.26 -6.91 -0.73
CA PHE A 53 19.64 -6.79 -2.14
C PHE A 53 18.75 -5.73 -2.80
N VAL A 54 19.36 -4.58 -3.09
CA VAL A 54 18.69 -3.42 -3.68
C VAL A 54 19.35 -3.12 -5.03
N GLU A 55 18.54 -3.02 -6.08
CA GLU A 55 19.00 -2.69 -7.42
C GLU A 55 19.17 -1.19 -7.63
N ILE A 56 18.19 -0.42 -7.15
CA ILE A 56 18.14 1.03 -7.33
C ILE A 56 17.64 1.68 -6.04
N ILE A 57 18.28 2.78 -5.66
CA ILE A 57 17.75 3.69 -4.64
C ILE A 57 17.66 5.10 -5.20
N ALA A 58 16.49 5.72 -5.12
CA ALA A 58 16.21 7.07 -5.58
C ALA A 58 15.73 7.96 -4.43
N ALA A 59 16.36 9.10 -4.23
CA ALA A 59 16.02 10.07 -3.20
C ALA A 59 16.27 11.51 -3.70
N PRO A 60 15.65 12.54 -3.09
CA PRO A 60 15.93 13.95 -3.43
C PRO A 60 17.39 14.33 -3.17
N SER A 61 17.96 13.79 -2.12
CA SER A 61 19.36 13.98 -1.71
C SER A 61 19.80 12.85 -0.78
N TYR A 62 21.08 12.83 -0.46
CA TYR A 62 21.70 11.85 0.43
C TYR A 62 22.60 12.58 1.44
N GLU A 63 22.55 12.16 2.69
CA GLU A 63 23.58 12.54 3.65
C GLU A 63 24.96 12.03 3.17
N PRO A 64 26.06 12.77 3.33
CA PRO A 64 27.38 12.33 2.87
C PRO A 64 27.75 10.93 3.37
N SER A 65 27.53 10.67 4.65
CA SER A 65 27.79 9.37 5.30
C SER A 65 26.87 8.24 4.81
N ALA A 66 25.64 8.56 4.40
CA ALA A 66 24.74 7.60 3.77
C ALA A 66 25.25 7.21 2.37
N LEU A 67 25.67 8.22 1.60
CA LEU A 67 26.20 8.01 0.25
C LEU A 67 27.46 7.14 0.27
N GLU A 68 28.38 7.38 1.20
CA GLU A 68 29.57 6.56 1.40
C GLU A 68 29.21 5.10 1.69
N ALA A 69 28.32 4.86 2.66
CA ALA A 69 27.88 3.51 3.00
C ALA A 69 27.17 2.78 1.84
N LEU A 70 26.35 3.48 1.06
CA LEU A 70 25.67 2.89 -0.10
C LEU A 70 26.62 2.56 -1.24
N LYS A 71 27.68 3.35 -1.45
CA LYS A 71 28.71 3.11 -2.50
C LYS A 71 29.52 1.83 -2.27
N GLU A 72 29.56 1.30 -1.06
CA GLU A 72 30.19 0.01 -0.78
C GLU A 72 29.52 -1.14 -1.55
N LYS A 73 28.24 -0.99 -1.91
CA LYS A 73 27.50 -1.95 -2.73
C LYS A 73 27.75 -1.70 -4.22
N LYS A 74 28.70 -2.40 -4.81
CA LYS A 74 29.25 -2.18 -6.19
C LYS A 74 28.17 -2.10 -7.29
N ASN A 75 27.07 -2.83 -7.17
CA ASN A 75 26.02 -2.92 -8.19
C ASN A 75 24.79 -2.05 -7.89
N LEU A 76 24.77 -1.34 -6.77
CA LEU A 76 23.65 -0.46 -6.40
C LEU A 76 23.68 0.82 -7.25
N ARG A 77 22.58 1.11 -7.91
CA ARG A 77 22.38 2.35 -8.66
C ARG A 77 21.78 3.40 -7.74
N ILE A 78 22.50 4.48 -7.49
CA ILE A 78 22.10 5.56 -6.59
C ILE A 78 21.69 6.76 -7.45
N LEU A 79 20.42 7.16 -7.38
CA LEU A 79 19.85 8.25 -8.16
C LEU A 79 19.49 9.43 -7.26
N ALA A 80 20.12 10.58 -7.47
CA ALA A 80 19.69 11.84 -6.86
C ALA A 80 18.66 12.50 -7.80
N LEU A 81 17.47 12.71 -7.29
CA LEU A 81 16.36 13.30 -8.02
C LEU A 81 15.93 14.62 -7.31
N PRO A 82 16.73 15.69 -7.46
CA PRO A 82 16.43 16.95 -6.78
C PRO A 82 15.18 17.60 -7.36
N GLY A 83 14.43 18.31 -6.51
CA GLY A 83 13.25 19.06 -6.92
C GLY A 83 12.03 18.80 -6.06
N LYS A 84 10.98 19.58 -6.31
CA LYS A 84 9.65 19.38 -5.70
C LYS A 84 8.83 18.49 -6.62
N TRP A 85 8.49 17.33 -6.14
CA TRP A 85 7.62 16.38 -6.86
C TRP A 85 6.16 16.78 -6.63
N ALA A 86 5.55 17.40 -7.61
CA ALA A 86 4.11 17.69 -7.61
C ALA A 86 3.38 16.67 -8.48
N ILE A 87 2.16 16.31 -8.09
CA ILE A 87 1.29 15.50 -8.92
C ILE A 87 0.81 16.38 -10.08
N ASP A 88 1.16 16.00 -11.30
CA ASP A 88 0.60 16.63 -12.51
C ASP A 88 -0.75 15.96 -12.83
N TYR A 89 -1.83 16.65 -12.50
CA TYR A 89 -3.20 16.19 -12.74
C TYR A 89 -3.57 16.16 -14.24
N LYS A 90 -2.78 16.78 -15.12
CA LYS A 90 -2.96 16.76 -16.57
C LYS A 90 -2.14 15.68 -17.26
N ARG A 91 -1.30 14.98 -16.51
CA ARG A 91 -0.47 13.91 -17.04
C ARG A 91 -1.34 12.84 -17.72
N ARG A 92 -0.82 12.32 -18.83
CA ARG A 92 -1.39 11.17 -19.52
C ARG A 92 -0.51 9.95 -19.35
N ASP A 93 -1.14 8.79 -19.20
CA ASP A 93 -0.47 7.51 -19.31
C ASP A 93 -0.58 7.03 -20.75
N ILE A 94 0.56 6.65 -21.30
CA ILE A 94 0.69 6.18 -22.69
C ILE A 94 1.26 4.75 -22.68
N LYS A 95 0.55 3.84 -23.31
CA LYS A 95 0.97 2.45 -23.46
C LYS A 95 1.06 2.09 -24.92
N LYS A 96 2.25 1.66 -25.36
CA LYS A 96 2.46 1.14 -26.71
C LYS A 96 1.83 -0.25 -26.83
N VAL A 97 1.06 -0.47 -27.88
CA VAL A 97 0.46 -1.75 -28.24
C VAL A 97 0.77 -2.08 -29.70
N ALA A 98 0.52 -3.32 -30.12
CA ALA A 98 0.65 -3.69 -31.52
C ALA A 98 -0.31 -2.85 -32.38
N GLY A 99 0.23 -2.14 -33.38
CA GLY A 99 -0.54 -1.29 -34.29
C GLY A 99 -0.95 0.10 -33.77
N GLY A 100 -0.52 0.51 -32.55
CA GLY A 100 -0.89 1.81 -32.05
C GLY A 100 -0.42 2.13 -30.63
N ILE A 101 -1.08 3.11 -30.05
CA ILE A 101 -0.87 3.52 -28.65
C ILE A 101 -2.22 3.71 -27.95
N LEU A 102 -2.28 3.29 -26.70
CA LEU A 102 -3.37 3.61 -25.79
C LEU A 102 -3.00 4.86 -24.98
N VAL A 103 -3.90 5.80 -24.93
CA VAL A 103 -3.73 7.07 -24.18
C VAL A 103 -4.89 7.23 -23.23
N GLN A 104 -4.60 7.44 -21.96
CA GLN A 104 -5.58 7.71 -20.92
C GLN A 104 -5.09 8.81 -19.98
N ASN A 105 -5.99 9.39 -19.21
CA ASN A 105 -5.59 10.27 -18.12
C ASN A 105 -4.89 9.43 -17.04
N ALA A 106 -3.80 9.97 -16.48
CA ALA A 106 -3.17 9.34 -15.33
C ALA A 106 -4.15 9.28 -14.14
N ASP A 107 -4.08 8.18 -13.39
CA ASP A 107 -4.87 8.02 -12.17
C ASP A 107 -4.33 8.95 -11.07
N THR A 108 -4.76 10.20 -11.08
CA THR A 108 -4.34 11.24 -10.12
C THR A 108 -5.47 11.71 -9.22
N ILE A 109 -6.69 11.16 -9.36
CA ILE A 109 -7.87 11.59 -8.61
C ILE A 109 -7.65 11.32 -7.12
N PRO A 110 -7.61 12.37 -6.26
CA PRO A 110 -7.57 12.18 -4.82
C PRO A 110 -8.93 11.67 -4.32
N VAL A 111 -8.92 10.99 -3.20
CA VAL A 111 -10.14 10.64 -2.43
C VAL A 111 -9.93 11.12 -1.01
N HIS A 112 -10.85 11.94 -0.55
CA HIS A 112 -10.84 12.52 0.79
C HIS A 112 -11.92 11.87 1.66
N LYS A 113 -11.85 12.07 2.96
CA LYS A 113 -12.86 11.56 3.91
C LYS A 113 -14.28 11.97 3.53
N ALA A 114 -14.46 13.20 3.02
CA ALA A 114 -15.76 13.72 2.61
C ALA A 114 -16.37 13.02 1.37
N ASP A 115 -15.55 12.32 0.58
CA ASP A 115 -15.99 11.60 -0.62
C ASP A 115 -16.49 10.19 -0.30
N LEU A 116 -16.25 9.71 0.93
CA LEU A 116 -16.58 8.35 1.34
C LEU A 116 -18.07 8.23 1.72
N LYS A 117 -18.68 7.13 1.27
CA LYS A 117 -20.07 6.78 1.64
C LYS A 117 -20.04 5.51 2.48
N VAL A 118 -20.54 5.59 3.70
CA VAL A 118 -20.72 4.40 4.55
C VAL A 118 -21.91 3.61 4.02
N MET A 119 -21.69 2.32 3.76
CA MET A 119 -22.69 1.44 3.14
C MET A 119 -23.30 0.44 4.12
N THR A 120 -22.61 0.13 5.21
CA THR A 120 -23.01 -0.86 6.22
C THR A 120 -23.68 -0.21 7.44
N LYS A 121 -24.39 -1.04 8.23
CA LYS A 121 -24.97 -0.62 9.52
C LYS A 121 -23.88 -0.21 10.51
N LYS A 122 -22.78 -1.00 10.57
CA LYS A 122 -21.63 -0.64 11.39
C LYS A 122 -20.92 0.56 10.77
N GLN A 123 -20.74 1.60 11.58
CA GLN A 123 -19.98 2.78 11.20
C GLN A 123 -18.48 2.54 11.44
N PRO A 124 -17.60 2.91 10.52
CA PRO A 124 -16.17 2.88 10.77
C PRO A 124 -15.78 3.99 11.76
N THR A 125 -14.78 3.75 12.57
CA THR A 125 -14.15 4.77 13.41
C THR A 125 -13.34 5.76 12.56
N ASP A 126 -13.03 6.94 13.12
CA ASP A 126 -12.16 7.92 12.45
C ASP A 126 -10.77 7.34 12.13
N GLU A 127 -10.24 6.52 13.03
CA GLU A 127 -8.96 5.83 12.81
C GLU A 127 -9.03 4.80 11.67
N GLU A 128 -10.12 4.05 11.58
CA GLU A 128 -10.35 3.13 10.45
C GLU A 128 -10.46 3.89 9.12
N ILE A 129 -11.15 5.05 9.10
CA ILE A 129 -11.26 5.89 7.90
C ILE A 129 -9.87 6.38 7.45
N GLU A 130 -9.07 6.94 8.36
CA GLU A 130 -7.71 7.40 8.04
C GLU A 130 -6.84 6.24 7.53
N THR A 131 -6.95 5.08 8.17
CA THR A 131 -6.21 3.88 7.79
C THR A 131 -6.66 3.34 6.44
N MET A 132 -7.96 3.34 6.14
CA MET A 132 -8.51 2.96 4.84
C MET A 132 -8.03 3.88 3.72
N LEU A 133 -7.97 5.18 3.95
CA LEU A 133 -7.43 6.14 2.97
C LEU A 133 -5.94 5.90 2.70
N PHE A 134 -5.15 5.60 3.74
CA PHE A 134 -3.76 5.19 3.58
C PHE A 134 -3.64 3.89 2.80
N ALA A 135 -4.38 2.83 3.19
CA ALA A 135 -4.36 1.54 2.51
C ALA A 135 -4.75 1.66 1.04
N ARG A 136 -5.73 2.53 0.72
CA ARG A 136 -6.15 2.82 -0.65
C ARG A 136 -5.03 3.45 -1.48
N ILE A 137 -4.23 4.36 -0.92
CA ILE A 137 -3.09 4.97 -1.62
C ILE A 137 -2.06 3.89 -1.99
N VAL A 138 -1.77 2.96 -1.07
CA VAL A 138 -0.87 1.83 -1.34
C VAL A 138 -1.47 0.91 -2.40
N CYS A 139 -2.75 0.55 -2.26
CA CYS A 139 -3.47 -0.33 -3.19
C CYS A 139 -3.47 0.22 -4.63
N LYS A 140 -3.67 1.52 -4.80
CA LYS A 140 -3.57 2.24 -6.08
C LYS A 140 -2.22 2.03 -6.79
N MET A 141 -1.14 1.86 -6.06
CA MET A 141 0.20 1.65 -6.63
C MET A 141 0.48 0.19 -6.99
N CYS A 142 -0.38 -0.72 -6.58
CA CYS A 142 -0.25 -2.15 -6.83
C CYS A 142 -0.80 -2.56 -8.21
N LYS A 143 -0.30 -3.66 -8.74
CA LYS A 143 -0.87 -4.31 -9.94
C LYS A 143 -2.21 -4.96 -9.60
N SER A 144 -3.21 -4.74 -10.44
CA SER A 144 -4.55 -5.34 -10.31
C SER A 144 -4.51 -6.87 -10.55
N ASN A 145 -5.41 -7.66 -10.00
CA ASN A 145 -6.28 -7.29 -8.89
C ASN A 145 -5.46 -7.16 -7.63
N ALA A 146 -5.75 -6.13 -6.81
CA ALA A 146 -4.98 -5.82 -5.63
C ALA A 146 -5.85 -5.65 -4.38
N VAL A 147 -5.37 -6.22 -3.27
CA VAL A 147 -5.90 -6.05 -1.92
C VAL A 147 -4.76 -5.71 -0.98
N VAL A 148 -4.98 -4.71 -0.13
CA VAL A 148 -4.04 -4.24 0.88
C VAL A 148 -4.71 -4.25 2.24
N PHE A 149 -4.07 -4.89 3.21
CA PHE A 149 -4.42 -4.79 4.62
C PHE A 149 -3.50 -3.77 5.29
N ALA A 150 -4.05 -2.94 6.16
CA ALA A 150 -3.30 -1.95 6.90
C ALA A 150 -3.91 -1.69 8.28
N LYS A 151 -3.09 -1.23 9.20
CA LYS A 151 -3.53 -0.74 10.52
C LYS A 151 -2.69 0.45 10.97
N LYS A 152 -3.16 1.14 11.98
CA LYS A 152 -2.39 2.17 12.66
C LYS A 152 -1.66 1.55 13.85
N GLU A 153 -0.37 1.79 13.95
CA GLU A 153 0.48 1.38 15.07
C GLU A 153 1.08 2.64 15.71
N GLY A 154 0.52 3.04 16.85
CA GLY A 154 0.87 4.33 17.46
C GLY A 154 0.57 5.50 16.50
N ASN A 155 1.59 6.25 16.09
CA ASN A 155 1.46 7.40 15.19
C ASN A 155 1.81 7.10 13.71
N VAL A 156 1.88 5.82 13.32
CA VAL A 156 2.22 5.42 11.95
C VAL A 156 1.17 4.48 11.37
N PHE A 157 0.89 4.64 10.07
CA PHE A 157 0.12 3.66 9.31
C PHE A 157 1.05 2.60 8.75
N VAL A 158 0.67 1.34 8.88
CA VAL A 158 1.47 0.19 8.48
C VAL A 158 0.66 -0.73 7.60
N VAL A 159 1.22 -1.16 6.48
CA VAL A 159 0.67 -2.26 5.70
C VAL A 159 0.95 -3.56 6.44
N THR A 160 -0.07 -4.37 6.63
CA THR A 160 0.02 -5.66 7.34
C THR A 160 -0.02 -6.84 6.40
N GLY A 161 -0.57 -6.68 5.20
CA GLY A 161 -0.62 -7.72 4.18
C GLY A 161 -0.87 -7.17 2.78
N LEU A 162 -0.30 -7.82 1.78
CA LEU A 162 -0.41 -7.46 0.36
C LEU A 162 -0.73 -8.70 -0.47
N GLY A 163 -1.78 -8.59 -1.29
CA GLY A 163 -2.05 -9.52 -2.38
C GLY A 163 -2.26 -8.74 -3.66
N VAL A 164 -1.38 -8.91 -4.64
CA VAL A 164 -1.31 -8.06 -5.83
C VAL A 164 -1.14 -8.89 -7.10
N GLY A 165 -1.66 -8.39 -8.22
CA GLY A 165 -1.46 -8.99 -9.54
C GLY A 165 -2.18 -10.33 -9.75
N GLN A 166 -3.25 -10.59 -9.02
CA GLN A 166 -3.97 -11.87 -9.11
C GLN A 166 -5.15 -11.82 -10.09
N MET A 167 -5.58 -13.00 -10.56
CA MET A 167 -6.72 -13.12 -11.46
C MET A 167 -8.04 -12.80 -10.76
N SER A 168 -8.15 -13.08 -9.46
CA SER A 168 -9.33 -12.76 -8.66
C SER A 168 -9.00 -11.95 -7.42
N ARG A 169 -10.00 -11.24 -6.87
CA ARG A 169 -9.85 -10.51 -5.60
C ARG A 169 -9.81 -11.40 -4.40
N VAL A 170 -10.50 -12.54 -4.46
CA VAL A 170 -10.41 -13.53 -3.38
C VAL A 170 -9.00 -14.10 -3.27
N ASP A 171 -8.32 -14.41 -4.39
CA ASP A 171 -6.92 -14.84 -4.37
C ASP A 171 -6.00 -13.75 -3.78
N SER A 172 -6.21 -12.48 -4.17
CA SER A 172 -5.47 -11.35 -3.59
C SER A 172 -5.68 -11.27 -2.08
N THR A 173 -6.91 -11.48 -1.60
CA THR A 173 -7.24 -11.47 -0.16
C THR A 173 -6.57 -12.62 0.57
N ILE A 174 -6.61 -13.84 0.02
CA ILE A 174 -5.94 -15.02 0.58
C ILE A 174 -4.42 -14.82 0.66
N ILE A 175 -3.81 -14.26 -0.38
CA ILE A 175 -2.37 -13.98 -0.40
C ILE A 175 -2.02 -12.90 0.63
N ALA A 176 -2.81 -11.82 0.73
CA ALA A 176 -2.61 -10.77 1.73
C ALA A 176 -2.69 -11.33 3.16
N LYS A 177 -3.71 -12.18 3.44
CA LYS A 177 -3.88 -12.91 4.71
C LYS A 177 -2.66 -13.79 5.03
N ARG A 178 -2.22 -14.61 4.08
CA ARG A 178 -1.08 -15.52 4.24
C ARG A 178 0.23 -14.75 4.51
N LYS A 179 0.51 -13.70 3.74
CA LYS A 179 1.72 -12.88 3.92
C LYS A 179 1.69 -12.04 5.19
N GLY A 180 0.52 -11.58 5.58
CA GLY A 180 0.32 -10.79 6.79
C GLY A 180 0.42 -11.61 8.07
N GLY A 181 -0.12 -12.83 8.07
CA GLY A 181 -0.14 -13.71 9.25
C GLY A 181 -0.73 -13.01 10.48
N ASP A 182 -0.05 -13.13 11.60
CA ASP A 182 -0.46 -12.57 12.90
C ASP A 182 -0.51 -11.03 12.94
N ARG A 183 -0.02 -10.35 11.89
CA ARG A 183 -0.11 -8.89 11.79
C ARG A 183 -1.48 -8.39 11.32
N VAL A 184 -2.29 -9.26 10.68
CA VAL A 184 -3.54 -8.86 10.04
C VAL A 184 -4.68 -8.52 11.01
N PRO A 185 -4.91 -9.26 12.12
CA PRO A 185 -6.03 -8.95 13.00
C PRO A 185 -6.05 -7.48 13.44
N GLY A 186 -7.25 -6.88 13.39
CA GLY A 186 -7.48 -5.45 13.64
C GLY A 186 -7.12 -4.52 12.48
N SER A 187 -6.78 -5.06 11.31
CA SER A 187 -6.51 -4.25 10.11
C SER A 187 -7.79 -3.83 9.40
N VAL A 188 -7.67 -2.80 8.56
CA VAL A 188 -8.64 -2.50 7.51
C VAL A 188 -8.19 -3.09 6.18
N MET A 189 -9.12 -3.23 5.22
CA MET A 189 -8.86 -3.70 3.86
C MET A 189 -9.17 -2.62 2.83
N ALA A 190 -8.26 -2.43 1.86
CA ALA A 190 -8.52 -1.66 0.65
C ALA A 190 -8.46 -2.56 -0.59
N SER A 191 -9.37 -2.32 -1.55
CA SER A 191 -9.40 -2.98 -2.85
C SER A 191 -9.31 -1.95 -3.98
N ASP A 192 -8.60 -2.29 -5.06
CA ASP A 192 -8.43 -1.46 -6.25
C ASP A 192 -9.71 -1.31 -7.08
N ALA A 193 -10.68 -2.23 -6.92
CA ALA A 193 -12.00 -2.19 -7.54
C ALA A 193 -13.06 -2.87 -6.67
N PHE A 194 -14.31 -2.94 -7.17
CA PHE A 194 -15.42 -3.56 -6.47
C PHE A 194 -15.27 -5.08 -6.32
N PHE A 195 -15.95 -5.64 -5.33
CA PHE A 195 -16.07 -7.09 -5.16
C PHE A 195 -17.25 -7.61 -5.99
N PRO A 196 -17.00 -8.55 -6.92
CA PRO A 196 -18.09 -9.16 -7.69
C PRO A 196 -18.92 -10.16 -6.88
N PHE A 197 -18.35 -10.68 -5.77
CA PHE A 197 -18.94 -11.66 -4.87
C PHE A 197 -18.48 -11.40 -3.43
N PRO A 198 -19.19 -11.91 -2.39
CA PRO A 198 -18.83 -11.72 -0.99
C PRO A 198 -17.63 -12.55 -0.51
N ASP A 199 -17.08 -13.45 -1.33
CA ASP A 199 -16.00 -14.38 -0.97
C ASP A 199 -14.75 -13.69 -0.39
N ALA A 200 -14.28 -12.61 -1.01
CA ALA A 200 -13.15 -11.84 -0.53
C ALA A 200 -13.44 -11.16 0.82
N VAL A 201 -14.70 -10.75 1.06
CA VAL A 201 -15.14 -10.17 2.34
C VAL A 201 -15.13 -11.23 3.46
N VAL A 202 -15.58 -12.45 3.15
CA VAL A 202 -15.54 -13.59 4.09
C VAL A 202 -14.10 -13.90 4.49
N GLU A 203 -13.18 -13.99 3.53
CA GLU A 203 -11.75 -14.21 3.79
C GLU A 203 -11.13 -13.09 4.64
N ALA A 204 -11.51 -11.82 4.39
CA ALA A 204 -11.06 -10.69 5.16
C ALA A 204 -11.56 -10.74 6.61
N ALA A 205 -12.84 -11.07 6.83
CA ALA A 205 -13.42 -11.23 8.15
C ALA A 205 -12.71 -12.34 8.96
N GLN A 206 -12.47 -13.49 8.32
CA GLN A 206 -11.74 -14.61 8.95
C GLN A 206 -10.28 -14.24 9.30
N ALA A 207 -9.69 -13.27 8.57
CA ALA A 207 -8.37 -12.72 8.87
C ALA A 207 -8.38 -11.69 10.02
N GLY A 208 -9.56 -11.31 10.54
CA GLY A 208 -9.71 -10.32 11.61
C GLY A 208 -9.69 -8.87 11.11
N VAL A 209 -10.01 -8.63 9.83
CA VAL A 209 -10.24 -7.28 9.28
C VAL A 209 -11.50 -6.69 9.90
N THR A 210 -11.50 -5.38 10.18
CA THR A 210 -12.60 -4.69 10.87
C THR A 210 -13.40 -3.74 9.99
N ALA A 211 -12.77 -3.21 8.91
CA ALA A 211 -13.40 -2.29 7.98
C ALA A 211 -12.83 -2.42 6.57
N ILE A 212 -13.61 -2.06 5.55
CA ILE A 212 -13.29 -2.25 4.14
C ILE A 212 -13.55 -0.96 3.36
N ILE A 213 -12.61 -0.57 2.48
CA ILE A 213 -12.81 0.45 1.47
C ILE A 213 -12.71 -0.14 0.07
N GLN A 214 -13.72 0.14 -0.75
CA GLN A 214 -13.77 -0.23 -2.17
C GLN A 214 -14.50 0.87 -2.97
N PRO A 215 -14.40 0.88 -4.31
CA PRO A 215 -15.10 1.90 -5.11
C PRO A 215 -16.63 1.71 -5.20
N GLY A 216 -17.16 0.49 -5.08
CA GLY A 216 -18.53 0.15 -5.45
C GLY A 216 -18.75 0.10 -6.96
N GLY A 217 -20.00 -0.13 -7.37
CA GLY A 217 -20.42 -0.15 -8.77
C GLY A 217 -20.60 -1.55 -9.37
N SER A 218 -20.68 -2.58 -8.53
CA SER A 218 -21.11 -3.92 -8.92
C SER A 218 -22.63 -4.01 -8.91
N ILE A 219 -23.21 -4.81 -9.82
CA ILE A 219 -24.62 -5.18 -9.75
C ILE A 219 -24.95 -6.00 -8.49
N ARG A 220 -23.94 -6.52 -7.82
CA ARG A 220 -24.04 -7.31 -6.58
C ARG A 220 -23.55 -6.56 -5.33
N ASP A 221 -23.43 -5.25 -5.40
CA ASP A 221 -22.99 -4.46 -4.24
C ASP A 221 -23.82 -4.74 -3.00
N GLN A 222 -25.15 -4.92 -3.16
CA GLN A 222 -26.04 -5.21 -2.03
C GLN A 222 -25.72 -6.55 -1.35
N GLU A 223 -25.42 -7.61 -2.11
CA GLU A 223 -25.03 -8.91 -1.55
C GLU A 223 -23.73 -8.80 -0.73
N VAL A 224 -22.79 -7.98 -1.19
CA VAL A 224 -21.50 -7.74 -0.51
C VAL A 224 -21.71 -6.92 0.76
N ILE A 225 -22.56 -5.89 0.71
CA ILE A 225 -22.93 -5.05 1.88
C ILE A 225 -23.62 -5.90 2.95
N ASP A 226 -24.63 -6.70 2.55
CA ASP A 226 -25.37 -7.58 3.46
C ASP A 226 -24.41 -8.57 4.15
N LYS A 227 -23.45 -9.11 3.42
CA LYS A 227 -22.42 -9.99 4.00
C LYS A 227 -21.49 -9.25 4.97
N CYS A 228 -21.14 -8.01 4.71
CA CYS A 228 -20.39 -7.20 5.68
C CYS A 228 -21.20 -6.97 6.96
N ASP A 229 -22.48 -6.66 6.83
CA ASP A 229 -23.38 -6.48 7.98
C ASP A 229 -23.52 -7.76 8.82
N GLU A 230 -23.67 -8.92 8.16
CA GLU A 230 -23.71 -10.24 8.81
C GLU A 230 -22.42 -10.53 9.59
N LEU A 231 -21.26 -10.17 9.03
CA LEU A 231 -19.94 -10.41 9.62
C LEU A 231 -19.49 -9.30 10.59
N GLY A 232 -20.30 -8.25 10.78
CA GLY A 232 -19.96 -7.12 11.66
C GLY A 232 -18.81 -6.26 11.16
N LEU A 233 -18.61 -6.19 9.83
CA LEU A 233 -17.62 -5.32 9.19
C LEU A 233 -18.23 -3.97 8.85
N ALA A 234 -17.43 -2.89 8.93
CA ALA A 234 -17.79 -1.62 8.32
C ALA A 234 -17.33 -1.60 6.85
N MET A 235 -18.11 -1.00 5.94
CA MET A 235 -17.72 -0.81 4.55
C MET A 235 -18.01 0.61 4.08
N VAL A 236 -17.03 1.19 3.38
CA VAL A 236 -17.18 2.48 2.72
C VAL A 236 -16.91 2.37 1.22
N PHE A 237 -17.66 3.15 0.42
CA PHE A 237 -17.43 3.32 -1.01
C PHE A 237 -16.68 4.61 -1.30
N SER A 238 -15.63 4.51 -2.14
CA SER A 238 -14.82 5.65 -2.59
C SER A 238 -15.23 6.20 -3.95
N SER A 239 -16.10 5.48 -4.67
CA SER A 239 -16.56 5.81 -6.04
C SER A 239 -15.45 5.92 -7.10
N VAL A 240 -14.19 5.66 -6.75
CA VAL A 240 -13.03 5.78 -7.65
C VAL A 240 -12.30 4.46 -7.73
N ARG A 241 -12.25 3.86 -8.93
CA ARG A 241 -11.48 2.65 -9.24
C ARG A 241 -10.02 3.00 -9.52
N ASN A 242 -9.10 2.11 -9.14
CA ASN A 242 -7.66 2.30 -9.31
C ASN A 242 -7.03 1.12 -10.07
N PHE A 243 -7.57 0.76 -11.23
CA PHE A 243 -7.01 -0.33 -12.05
C PHE A 243 -5.62 -0.01 -12.58
N ARG A 244 -4.71 -0.97 -12.40
CA ARG A 244 -3.34 -0.91 -12.91
C ARG A 244 -2.91 -2.26 -13.49
N HIS A 245 -3.16 -2.43 -14.76
CA HIS A 245 -2.79 -3.65 -15.51
C HIS A 245 -1.46 -3.49 -16.25
#